data_00e4d62f2c4350542655c7f2cf1a9f56
#
_entry.id   00e4d62f2c4350542655c7f2cf1a9f56
#
_cell.length_a   1.000
_cell.length_b   1.000
_cell.length_c   1.000
_cell.angle_alpha   90.00
_cell.angle_beta   90.00
_cell.angle_gamma   90.00
#
_symmetry.space_group_name_H-M   'P 1'
#
loop_
_entity.id
_entity.type
_entity.pdbx_description
1 polymer ?
#
loop_
_entity_poly.entity_id
_entity_poly.type
_entity_poly.pdbx_seq_one_letter_code
_entity_poly.pdbx_strand_id
1 'polypeptide(L)'
;AAGTIAGTTAGAASWDAHKSHLVLPASRYKKSAFVPAGQSTQMIVGATPENDYQMMSVTQALYRNFGLKRVFYSAYIPVNEDSSLPSLPGGPPLLREHRLYQADWLLRFYGFKAEELLSEDKPNFNVFLDPKCDWALRHLEGFPVEVNRASYDELLRVPGMGVKSAVRI
;
A
#
# COMPACT_ATOMS: atom_id res chain seq x y z
N ALA A 1 -9.34 -56.43 -7.56
CA ALA A 1 -8.62 -55.27 -8.10
C ALA A 1 -8.98 -54.04 -7.28
N ALA A 2 -8.09 -53.68 -6.33
CA ALA A 2 -8.26 -52.51 -5.46
C ALA A 2 -7.63 -51.29 -6.20
N GLY A 3 -8.45 -50.30 -6.54
CA GLY A 3 -8.00 -49.01 -7.05
C GLY A 3 -7.71 -48.06 -5.91
N THR A 4 -6.44 -47.76 -5.70
CA THR A 4 -5.97 -46.73 -4.76
C THR A 4 -6.22 -45.36 -5.35
N ILE A 5 -7.05 -44.56 -4.70
CA ILE A 5 -7.23 -43.15 -5.03
C ILE A 5 -6.12 -42.36 -4.33
N ALA A 6 -5.17 -41.86 -5.11
CA ALA A 6 -4.15 -40.94 -4.63
C ALA A 6 -4.79 -39.58 -4.30
N GLY A 7 -4.88 -39.27 -3.02
CA GLY A 7 -5.27 -37.95 -2.55
C GLY A 7 -4.18 -36.93 -2.86
N THR A 8 -4.48 -35.98 -3.75
CA THR A 8 -3.64 -34.83 -4.00
C THR A 8 -3.80 -33.87 -2.82
N THR A 9 -2.84 -33.85 -1.92
CA THR A 9 -2.71 -32.81 -0.90
C THR A 9 -2.30 -31.54 -1.60
N ALA A 10 -3.22 -30.60 -1.73
CA ALA A 10 -2.90 -29.23 -2.11
C ALA A 10 -1.90 -28.67 -1.08
N GLY A 11 -0.70 -28.43 -1.54
CA GLY A 11 0.36 -27.84 -0.71
C GLY A 11 -0.08 -26.48 -0.19
N ALA A 12 -0.17 -26.34 1.11
CA ALA A 12 -0.26 -25.04 1.77
C ALA A 12 0.96 -24.23 1.31
N ALA A 13 0.71 -23.15 0.58
CA ALA A 13 1.75 -22.21 0.20
C ALA A 13 2.37 -21.67 1.48
N SER A 14 3.60 -22.05 1.73
CA SER A 14 4.37 -21.62 2.88
C SER A 14 4.64 -20.13 2.76
N TRP A 15 4.10 -19.35 3.67
CA TRP A 15 4.40 -17.91 3.87
C TRP A 15 5.80 -17.68 4.43
N ASP A 16 6.62 -18.74 4.57
CA ASP A 16 7.93 -18.70 5.22
C ASP A 16 9.05 -18.01 4.45
N ALA A 17 8.78 -17.42 3.33
CA ALA A 17 9.84 -16.92 2.47
C ALA A 17 9.94 -15.40 2.40
N HIS A 18 9.82 -14.65 3.47
CA HIS A 18 10.50 -13.33 3.49
C HIS A 18 10.44 -12.71 4.89
N LYS A 19 11.27 -13.24 5.78
CA LYS A 19 11.76 -12.48 6.93
C LYS A 19 12.66 -11.34 6.42
N SER A 20 12.05 -10.31 5.88
CA SER A 20 12.72 -9.03 5.72
C SER A 20 11.96 -8.03 6.58
N HIS A 21 12.51 -7.72 7.73
CA HIS A 21 12.17 -6.57 8.54
C HIS A 21 12.27 -5.29 7.69
N LEU A 22 11.24 -5.00 6.92
CA LEU A 22 11.07 -3.73 6.24
C LEU A 22 10.13 -2.81 7.05
N VAL A 23 10.36 -2.71 8.34
CA VAL A 23 10.38 -1.38 8.93
C VAL A 23 11.50 -0.68 8.17
N LEU A 24 11.16 0.23 7.26
CA LEU A 24 12.16 1.08 6.61
C LEU A 24 12.96 1.68 7.77
N PRO A 25 14.22 1.26 7.98
CA PRO A 25 14.97 1.79 9.09
C PRO A 25 15.09 3.28 8.83
N ALA A 26 14.60 4.07 9.76
CA ALA A 26 14.56 5.53 9.72
C ALA A 26 15.94 6.18 9.50
N SER A 27 16.93 5.47 9.01
CA SER A 27 18.28 6.02 8.88
C SER A 27 19.28 5.13 8.10
N ARG A 28 18.91 4.57 6.94
CA ARG A 28 19.96 4.07 6.03
C ARG A 28 20.59 5.15 5.15
N TYR A 29 19.98 6.30 5.09
CA TYR A 29 20.55 7.42 4.37
C TYR A 29 21.34 8.29 5.34
N LYS A 30 22.68 8.33 5.17
CA LYS A 30 23.49 9.40 5.77
C LYS A 30 22.76 10.71 5.47
N LYS A 31 22.40 11.45 6.51
CA LYS A 31 21.81 12.78 6.33
C LYS A 31 22.72 13.54 5.37
N SER A 32 22.22 13.87 4.20
CA SER A 32 22.96 14.69 3.25
C SER A 32 23.28 16.00 3.95
N ALA A 33 24.53 16.43 3.91
CA ALA A 33 24.92 17.74 4.43
C ALA A 33 24.16 18.87 3.72
N PHE A 34 23.76 18.65 2.47
CA PHE A 34 23.01 19.60 1.65
C PHE A 34 21.51 19.68 2.01
N VAL A 35 20.88 18.55 2.42
CA VAL A 35 19.45 18.51 2.76
C VAL A 35 19.24 17.76 4.08
N PRO A 36 19.67 18.33 5.22
CA PRO A 36 19.65 17.65 6.52
C PRO A 36 18.23 17.37 7.03
N ALA A 37 17.24 18.14 6.59
CA ALA A 37 15.83 17.94 6.92
C ALA A 37 15.16 16.81 6.14
N GLY A 38 15.81 16.31 5.07
CA GLY A 38 15.28 15.36 4.11
C GLY A 38 14.47 16.05 3.00
N GLN A 39 13.92 15.23 2.10
CA GLN A 39 13.16 15.68 0.94
C GLN A 39 11.73 15.15 1.00
N SER A 40 10.80 15.92 0.46
CA SER A 40 9.42 15.50 0.20
C SER A 40 8.99 15.98 -1.18
N THR A 41 7.94 15.36 -1.73
CA THR A 41 7.34 15.77 -3.00
C THR A 41 5.83 15.74 -2.90
N GLN A 42 5.14 16.27 -3.90
CA GLN A 42 3.70 16.27 -4.01
C GLN A 42 3.30 15.72 -5.38
N MET A 43 2.24 14.91 -5.41
CA MET A 43 1.59 14.42 -6.62
C MET A 43 0.18 14.99 -6.71
N ILE A 44 -0.21 15.46 -7.89
CA ILE A 44 -1.56 15.99 -8.12
C ILE A 44 -2.42 14.86 -8.69
N VAL A 45 -3.38 14.43 -7.90
CA VAL A 45 -4.26 13.30 -8.22
C VAL A 45 -5.36 13.73 -9.19
N GLY A 46 -5.41 13.09 -10.36
CA GLY A 46 -6.42 13.37 -11.38
C GLY A 46 -6.07 14.51 -12.34
N ALA A 47 -4.88 15.09 -12.24
CA ALA A 47 -4.38 16.06 -13.25
C ALA A 47 -3.92 15.35 -14.53
N THR A 48 -3.52 14.13 -14.44
CA THR A 48 -2.99 13.29 -15.50
C THR A 48 -3.62 11.89 -15.45
N PRO A 49 -3.53 11.07 -16.50
CA PRO A 49 -4.28 9.82 -16.62
C PRO A 49 -3.74 8.66 -15.77
N GLU A 50 -2.73 8.89 -14.91
CA GLU A 50 -2.15 7.83 -14.10
C GLU A 50 -3.18 7.17 -13.18
N ASN A 51 -3.10 5.86 -13.08
CA ASN A 51 -3.86 5.07 -12.14
C ASN A 51 -3.15 5.00 -10.76
N ASP A 52 -3.86 4.50 -9.74
CA ASP A 52 -3.34 4.44 -8.38
C ASP A 52 -2.15 3.48 -8.24
N TYR A 53 -2.11 2.40 -9.03
CA TYR A 53 -0.99 1.46 -9.04
C TYR A 53 0.30 2.13 -9.51
N GLN A 54 0.23 2.92 -10.58
CA GLN A 54 1.37 3.69 -11.08
C GLN A 54 1.84 4.71 -10.03
N MET A 55 0.90 5.46 -9.43
CA MET A 55 1.24 6.44 -8.38
C MET A 55 1.89 5.78 -7.17
N MET A 56 1.37 4.64 -6.69
CA MET A 56 1.92 3.92 -5.55
C MET A 56 3.28 3.27 -5.86
N SER A 57 3.47 2.77 -7.07
CA SER A 57 4.75 2.21 -7.54
C SER A 57 5.84 3.28 -7.59
N VAL A 58 5.52 4.46 -8.12
CA VAL A 58 6.43 5.63 -8.10
C VAL A 58 6.72 6.06 -6.67
N THR A 59 5.71 6.16 -5.82
CA THR A 59 5.87 6.51 -4.40
C THR A 59 6.81 5.53 -3.70
N GLN A 60 6.61 4.24 -3.89
CA GLN A 60 7.48 3.20 -3.33
C GLN A 60 8.92 3.33 -3.82
N ALA A 61 9.12 3.59 -5.11
CA ALA A 61 10.43 3.81 -5.69
C ALA A 61 11.12 5.06 -5.11
N LEU A 62 10.38 6.15 -4.90
CA LEU A 62 10.88 7.37 -4.29
C LEU A 62 11.36 7.14 -2.85
N TYR A 63 10.62 6.36 -2.07
CA TYR A 63 11.05 6.00 -0.72
C TYR A 63 12.27 5.10 -0.71
N ARG A 64 12.32 4.08 -1.58
CA ARG A 64 13.39 3.07 -1.60
C ARG A 64 14.70 3.61 -2.20
N ASN A 65 14.61 4.29 -3.34
CA ASN A 65 15.78 4.66 -4.14
C ASN A 65 16.34 6.02 -3.76
N PHE A 66 15.47 6.96 -3.36
CA PHE A 66 15.85 8.35 -3.08
C PHE A 66 15.71 8.73 -1.62
N GLY A 67 15.14 7.85 -0.78
CA GLY A 67 15.00 8.10 0.66
C GLY A 67 14.13 9.30 0.97
N LEU A 68 13.11 9.59 0.15
CA LEU A 68 12.18 10.67 0.43
C LEU A 68 11.52 10.48 1.78
N LYS A 69 11.32 11.57 2.49
CA LYS A 69 10.70 11.56 3.80
C LYS A 69 9.19 11.37 3.71
N ARG A 70 8.56 11.97 2.69
CA ARG A 70 7.13 11.88 2.46
C ARG A 70 6.76 12.26 1.02
N VAL A 71 5.77 11.56 0.48
CA VAL A 71 5.00 11.96 -0.69
C VAL A 71 3.66 12.49 -0.21
N PHE A 72 3.26 13.66 -0.70
CA PHE A 72 1.95 14.26 -0.47
C PHE A 72 1.09 14.02 -1.70
N TYR A 73 -0.20 13.84 -1.49
CA TYR A 73 -1.19 13.73 -2.55
C TYR A 73 -2.16 14.89 -2.43
N SER A 74 -2.56 15.45 -3.55
CA SER A 74 -3.53 16.55 -3.59
C SER A 74 -4.47 16.32 -4.76
N ALA A 75 -5.77 16.26 -4.50
CA ALA A 75 -6.75 16.16 -5.57
C ALA A 75 -6.67 17.41 -6.46
N TYR A 76 -6.70 17.18 -7.78
CA TYR A 76 -6.76 18.28 -8.74
C TYR A 76 -8.11 18.99 -8.62
N ILE A 77 -8.05 20.31 -8.45
CA ILE A 77 -9.22 21.17 -8.39
C ILE A 77 -9.09 22.19 -9.54
N PRO A 78 -9.94 22.10 -10.58
CA PRO A 78 -9.94 23.10 -11.64
C PRO A 78 -10.38 24.44 -11.07
N VAL A 79 -9.53 25.45 -11.21
CA VAL A 79 -9.80 26.82 -10.74
C VAL A 79 -10.23 27.73 -11.91
N ASN A 80 -9.75 27.41 -13.10
CA ASN A 80 -10.00 28.19 -14.32
C ASN A 80 -10.66 27.32 -15.38
N GLU A 81 -11.50 27.91 -16.21
CA GLU A 81 -12.04 27.30 -17.44
C GLU A 81 -11.02 27.47 -18.58
N ASP A 82 -9.95 26.70 -18.54
CA ASP A 82 -8.93 26.67 -19.59
C ASP A 82 -8.97 25.30 -20.28
N SER A 83 -9.19 25.31 -21.60
CA SER A 83 -9.28 24.09 -22.40
C SER A 83 -7.98 23.29 -22.49
N SER A 84 -6.85 23.86 -22.10
CA SER A 84 -5.55 23.17 -21.99
C SER A 84 -5.40 22.41 -20.71
N LEU A 85 -6.26 22.64 -19.72
CA LEU A 85 -6.24 21.96 -18.43
C LEU A 85 -7.20 20.76 -18.41
N PRO A 86 -6.91 19.73 -17.61
CA PRO A 86 -7.80 18.59 -17.48
C PRO A 86 -9.20 18.99 -16.98
N SER A 87 -10.23 18.51 -17.64
CA SER A 87 -11.61 18.62 -17.14
C SER A 87 -11.97 17.38 -16.35
N LEU A 88 -12.55 17.57 -15.16
CA LEU A 88 -13.03 16.49 -14.31
C LEU A 88 -14.55 16.53 -14.21
N PRO A 89 -15.29 15.78 -15.06
CA PRO A 89 -16.77 15.82 -15.07
C PRO A 89 -17.39 15.38 -13.73
N GLY A 90 -16.64 14.60 -12.92
CA GLY A 90 -17.07 14.12 -11.60
C GLY A 90 -16.60 14.97 -10.41
N GLY A 91 -15.96 16.12 -10.67
CA GLY A 91 -15.34 16.96 -9.64
C GLY A 91 -14.02 16.42 -9.07
N PRO A 92 -13.46 17.10 -8.06
CA PRO A 92 -12.17 16.73 -7.48
C PRO A 92 -12.18 15.31 -6.89
N PRO A 93 -11.16 14.48 -7.16
CA PRO A 93 -11.11 13.08 -6.71
C PRO A 93 -10.67 12.94 -5.24
N LEU A 94 -11.38 13.56 -4.30
CA LEU A 94 -11.03 13.61 -2.87
C LEU A 94 -10.98 12.23 -2.22
N LEU A 95 -11.90 11.32 -2.57
CA LEU A 95 -11.88 9.95 -2.04
C LEU A 95 -10.66 9.18 -2.53
N ARG A 96 -10.25 9.39 -3.78
CA ARG A 96 -9.05 8.78 -4.35
C ARG A 96 -7.79 9.30 -3.64
N GLU A 97 -7.68 10.61 -3.42
CA GLU A 97 -6.63 11.22 -2.60
C GLU A 97 -6.55 10.56 -1.22
N HIS A 98 -7.69 10.44 -0.55
CA HIS A 98 -7.76 9.82 0.78
C HIS A 98 -7.28 8.36 0.77
N ARG A 99 -7.67 7.56 -0.23
CA ARG A 99 -7.22 6.16 -0.36
C ARG A 99 -5.71 6.07 -0.61
N LEU A 100 -5.14 6.98 -1.40
CA LEU A 100 -3.69 7.06 -1.62
C LEU A 100 -2.94 7.36 -0.31
N TYR A 101 -3.44 8.28 0.52
CA TYR A 101 -2.84 8.53 1.84
C TYR A 101 -2.93 7.31 2.76
N GLN A 102 -4.04 6.58 2.77
CA GLN A 102 -4.16 5.33 3.53
C GLN A 102 -3.16 4.28 3.04
N ALA A 103 -3.02 4.11 1.73
CA ALA A 103 -2.06 3.18 1.14
C ALA A 103 -0.61 3.59 1.40
N ASP A 104 -0.27 4.88 1.31
CA ASP A 104 1.05 5.40 1.69
C ASP A 104 1.41 5.03 3.14
N TRP A 105 0.43 5.12 4.04
CA TRP A 105 0.62 4.70 5.42
C TRP A 105 0.94 3.22 5.55
N LEU A 106 0.28 2.35 4.76
CA LEU A 106 0.55 0.92 4.72
C LEU A 106 1.95 0.62 4.18
N LEU A 107 2.41 1.31 3.14
CA LEU A 107 3.77 1.15 2.62
C LEU A 107 4.82 1.53 3.65
N ARG A 108 4.64 2.64 4.36
CA ARG A 108 5.65 3.19 5.25
C ARG A 108 5.74 2.51 6.61
N PHE A 109 4.63 2.06 7.17
CA PHE A 109 4.55 1.62 8.55
C PHE A 109 4.07 0.18 8.75
N TYR A 110 3.48 -0.44 7.73
CA TYR A 110 2.90 -1.78 7.84
C TYR A 110 3.62 -2.81 6.95
N GLY A 111 4.68 -2.41 6.26
CA GLY A 111 5.47 -3.31 5.42
C GLY A 111 4.76 -3.81 4.17
N PHE A 112 3.66 -3.17 3.75
CA PHE A 112 3.03 -3.49 2.48
C PHE A 112 3.87 -3.01 1.30
N LYS A 113 3.69 -3.65 0.16
CA LYS A 113 4.25 -3.22 -1.12
C LYS A 113 3.13 -2.75 -2.04
N ALA A 114 3.45 -1.90 -3.00
CA ALA A 114 2.46 -1.42 -3.98
C ALA A 114 1.83 -2.59 -4.74
N GLU A 115 2.63 -3.59 -5.10
CA GLU A 115 2.22 -4.78 -5.84
C GLU A 115 1.30 -5.73 -5.04
N GLU A 116 1.29 -5.62 -3.71
CA GLU A 116 0.36 -6.35 -2.85
C GLU A 116 -1.01 -5.66 -2.78
N LEU A 117 -1.01 -4.33 -2.79
CA LEU A 117 -2.23 -3.54 -2.68
C LEU A 117 -2.99 -3.44 -4.01
N LEU A 118 -2.26 -3.31 -5.12
CA LEU A 118 -2.80 -3.08 -6.47
C LEU A 118 -2.03 -3.91 -7.49
N SER A 119 -2.63 -4.10 -8.67
CA SER A 119 -2.04 -4.81 -9.81
C SER A 119 -2.45 -4.13 -11.12
N GLU A 120 -1.89 -4.58 -12.24
CA GLU A 120 -2.30 -4.10 -13.56
C GLU A 120 -3.78 -4.41 -13.86
N ASP A 121 -4.28 -5.57 -13.37
CA ASP A 121 -5.68 -5.97 -13.54
C ASP A 121 -6.62 -5.17 -12.61
N LYS A 122 -6.12 -4.72 -11.47
CA LYS A 122 -6.85 -3.90 -10.50
C LYS A 122 -6.02 -2.66 -10.15
N PRO A 123 -5.97 -1.68 -11.06
CA PRO A 123 -5.03 -0.56 -10.94
C PRO A 123 -5.50 0.56 -10.00
N ASN A 124 -6.76 0.58 -9.57
CA ASN A 124 -7.31 1.64 -8.74
C ASN A 124 -7.88 1.09 -7.43
N PHE A 125 -7.76 1.88 -6.36
CA PHE A 125 -8.35 1.56 -5.07
C PHE A 125 -9.88 1.55 -5.11
N ASN A 126 -10.45 0.70 -4.27
CA ASN A 126 -11.88 0.73 -4.02
C ASN A 126 -12.23 2.02 -3.25
N VAL A 127 -13.21 2.77 -3.75
CA VAL A 127 -13.64 4.02 -3.10
C VAL A 127 -14.42 3.77 -1.80
N PHE A 128 -15.09 2.60 -1.66
CA PHE A 128 -15.92 2.26 -0.50
C PHE A 128 -15.15 1.58 0.62
N LEU A 129 -14.06 0.87 0.31
CA LEU A 129 -13.26 0.13 1.26
C LEU A 129 -11.90 0.81 1.47
N ASP A 130 -11.36 0.72 2.68
CA ASP A 130 -9.97 1.11 2.89
C ASP A 130 -9.02 0.08 2.26
N PRO A 131 -7.82 0.50 1.83
CA PRO A 131 -6.90 -0.37 1.10
C PRO A 131 -6.52 -1.65 1.84
N LYS A 132 -6.42 -1.61 3.17
CA LYS A 132 -6.07 -2.78 3.99
C LYS A 132 -7.24 -3.77 4.07
N CYS A 133 -8.45 -3.28 4.21
CA CYS A 133 -9.66 -4.11 4.20
C CYS A 133 -9.87 -4.75 2.82
N ASP A 134 -9.71 -3.97 1.75
CA ASP A 134 -9.80 -4.48 0.38
C ASP A 134 -8.73 -5.57 0.10
N TRP A 135 -7.52 -5.38 0.62
CA TRP A 135 -6.46 -6.40 0.55
C TRP A 135 -6.87 -7.68 1.29
N ALA A 136 -7.36 -7.57 2.53
CA ALA A 136 -7.74 -8.72 3.34
C ALA A 136 -8.88 -9.54 2.72
N LEU A 137 -9.87 -8.87 2.11
CA LEU A 137 -10.97 -9.54 1.41
C LEU A 137 -10.50 -10.33 0.16
N ARG A 138 -9.36 -9.98 -0.40
CA ARG A 138 -8.74 -10.71 -1.51
C ARG A 138 -7.81 -11.84 -1.06
N HIS A 139 -7.51 -11.92 0.24
CA HIS A 139 -6.60 -12.89 0.84
C HIS A 139 -7.28 -13.61 2.02
N LEU A 140 -8.52 -14.05 1.81
CA LEU A 140 -9.31 -14.73 2.85
C LEU A 140 -8.68 -16.03 3.32
N GLU A 141 -7.81 -16.63 2.54
CA GLU A 141 -7.01 -17.80 2.91
C GLU A 141 -6.09 -17.56 4.11
N GLY A 142 -5.71 -16.30 4.36
CA GLY A 142 -4.93 -15.89 5.52
C GLY A 142 -5.76 -15.61 6.79
N PHE A 143 -7.08 -15.80 6.74
CA PHE A 143 -7.99 -15.49 7.84
C PHE A 143 -8.85 -16.69 8.24
N PRO A 144 -9.23 -16.83 9.53
CA PRO A 144 -8.93 -15.94 10.67
C PRO A 144 -7.49 -16.06 11.17
N VAL A 145 -6.95 -14.97 11.73
CA VAL A 145 -5.61 -14.92 12.34
C VAL A 145 -5.74 -15.22 13.84
N GLU A 146 -4.97 -16.21 14.34
CA GLU A 146 -4.90 -16.52 15.76
C GLU A 146 -4.00 -15.52 16.49
N VAL A 147 -4.59 -14.61 17.23
CA VAL A 147 -3.93 -13.42 17.80
C VAL A 147 -2.79 -13.79 18.76
N ASN A 148 -2.94 -14.89 19.53
CA ASN A 148 -1.92 -15.30 20.52
C ASN A 148 -0.70 -16.02 19.90
N ARG A 149 -0.74 -16.31 18.60
CA ARG A 149 0.31 -17.05 17.88
C ARG A 149 0.87 -16.30 16.71
N ALA A 150 0.12 -15.32 16.21
CA ALA A 150 0.49 -14.54 15.04
C ALA A 150 1.74 -13.70 15.30
N SER A 151 2.58 -13.61 14.30
CA SER A 151 3.71 -12.68 14.30
C SER A 151 3.22 -11.23 14.22
N TYR A 152 4.08 -10.29 14.61
CA TYR A 152 3.79 -8.86 14.50
C TYR A 152 3.38 -8.45 13.07
N ASP A 153 4.05 -8.97 12.06
CA ASP A 153 3.77 -8.66 10.66
C ASP A 153 2.42 -9.21 10.21
N GLU A 154 2.03 -10.42 10.67
CA GLU A 154 0.70 -10.98 10.43
C GLU A 154 -0.40 -10.15 11.10
N LEU A 155 -0.19 -9.73 12.35
CA LEU A 155 -1.12 -8.86 13.05
C LEU A 155 -1.32 -7.53 12.33
N LEU A 156 -0.27 -6.97 11.73
CA LEU A 156 -0.36 -5.75 10.92
C LEU A 156 -1.17 -5.95 9.63
N ARG A 157 -1.39 -7.17 9.16
CA ARG A 157 -2.24 -7.47 8.00
C ARG A 157 -3.74 -7.47 8.34
N VAL A 158 -4.10 -7.65 9.62
CA VAL A 158 -5.51 -7.70 10.05
C VAL A 158 -6.15 -6.31 9.94
N PRO A 159 -7.30 -6.16 9.25
CA PRO A 159 -8.05 -4.91 9.20
C PRO A 159 -8.40 -4.41 10.61
N GLY A 160 -8.27 -3.12 10.85
CA GLY A 160 -8.49 -2.52 12.17
C GLY A 160 -7.33 -2.67 13.16
N MET A 161 -6.39 -3.61 12.94
CA MET A 161 -5.21 -3.78 13.78
C MET A 161 -4.14 -2.74 13.39
N GLY A 162 -3.73 -1.93 14.34
CA GLY A 162 -2.69 -0.92 14.16
C GLY A 162 -1.37 -1.32 14.84
N VAL A 163 -0.30 -0.58 14.53
CA VAL A 163 1.04 -0.78 15.10
C VAL A 163 0.99 -0.83 16.64
N LYS A 164 0.26 0.11 17.28
CA LYS A 164 0.15 0.14 18.75
C LYS A 164 -0.53 -1.10 19.32
N SER A 165 -1.53 -1.62 18.65
CA SER A 165 -2.25 -2.83 19.08
C SER A 165 -1.38 -4.08 18.88
N ALA A 166 -0.76 -4.21 17.71
CA ALA A 166 0.11 -5.33 17.37
C ALA A 166 1.35 -5.45 18.28
N VAL A 167 1.86 -4.34 18.82
CA VAL A 167 2.99 -4.35 19.77
C VAL A 167 2.57 -4.78 21.18
N ARG A 168 1.28 -4.64 21.53
CA ARG A 168 0.78 -4.94 22.87
C ARG A 168 0.31 -6.39 23.04
N ILE A 169 0.17 -7.10 21.95
CA ILE A 169 -0.15 -8.53 21.89
C ILE A 169 1.12 -9.35 21.91
#